data_20406c587aaf78f576c7bdfc8a25da68
#
_entry.id   20406c587aaf78f576c7bdfc8a25da68
#
_cell.length_a   1.000
_cell.length_b   1.000
_cell.length_c   1.000
_cell.angle_alpha   90.00
_cell.angle_beta   90.00
_cell.angle_gamma   90.00
#
_symmetry.space_group_name_H-M   'P 1'
#
loop_
_entity.id
_entity.type
_entity.pdbx_description
1 polymer ?
#
loop_
_entity_poly.entity_id
_entity_poly.type
_entity_poly.pdbx_seq_one_letter_code
_entity_poly.pdbx_strand_id
1 'polypeptide(L)'
;TQQLIKLTYFSTSTADQTISRKAQEAWLAVQLEQKATKQEILTYYINKVYMSNGNYGMQTAAQNYYGKDLKELSLPQLALLAGMPQAPNQYDPYSHPEAALERRNLVLSEMKDQNYISAEQYEKAINTPITDGLQSLKSANSYPAYMDNYLKEVIDQVEQETGYNLLTTGMEVYTNVDKNVQQRLWDVYNTDEYVAYPDDELQVASTIVDVTNGKVLAQLGARHQSSNVSFGINQAVETN
;
A
#
# COMPACT_ATOMS: atom_id res chain seq x y z
N THR A 1 -8.40 6.53 17.97
CA THR A 1 -9.57 7.20 17.34
C THR A 1 -9.11 8.27 16.36
N GLN A 2 -8.27 9.25 16.78
CA GLN A 2 -7.82 10.36 15.94
C GLN A 2 -7.12 9.89 14.64
N GLN A 3 -6.31 8.83 14.70
CA GLN A 3 -5.66 8.27 13.53
C GLN A 3 -6.67 7.67 12.52
N LEU A 4 -7.74 7.04 13.00
CA LEU A 4 -8.84 6.57 12.14
C LEU A 4 -9.52 7.75 11.44
N ILE A 5 -9.80 8.83 12.16
CA ILE A 5 -10.36 10.07 11.59
C ILE A 5 -9.44 10.62 10.50
N LYS A 6 -8.13 10.72 10.79
CA LYS A 6 -7.13 11.14 9.79
C LYS A 6 -7.21 10.29 8.50
N LEU A 7 -7.23 8.97 8.64
CA LEU A 7 -7.29 8.04 7.49
C LEU A 7 -8.63 8.07 6.74
N THR A 8 -9.68 8.65 7.33
CA THR A 8 -11.03 8.62 6.76
C THR A 8 -11.42 9.92 6.08
N TYR A 9 -11.02 11.06 6.65
CA TYR A 9 -11.53 12.37 6.26
C TYR A 9 -10.48 13.36 5.78
N PHE A 10 -9.19 13.02 5.90
CA PHE A 10 -8.12 13.95 5.57
C PHE A 10 -7.10 13.33 4.63
N SER A 11 -6.54 14.14 3.75
CA SER A 11 -5.40 13.76 2.91
C SER A 11 -4.19 13.35 3.75
N THR A 12 -3.39 12.41 3.25
CA THR A 12 -2.12 12.01 3.87
C THR A 12 -0.96 12.94 3.52
N SER A 13 -1.19 13.94 2.66
CA SER A 13 -0.18 14.93 2.24
C SER A 13 0.40 15.68 3.43
N THR A 14 1.72 15.83 3.45
CA THR A 14 2.44 16.60 4.47
C THR A 14 2.13 18.09 4.43
N ALA A 15 1.77 18.64 3.26
CA ALA A 15 1.41 20.05 3.07
C ALA A 15 0.17 20.46 3.88
N ASP A 16 -0.73 19.52 4.16
CA ASP A 16 -1.99 19.77 4.88
C ASP A 16 -1.87 19.61 6.40
N GLN A 17 -0.69 19.39 6.96
CA GLN A 17 -0.51 19.18 8.40
C GLN A 17 -0.51 20.50 9.19
N THR A 18 -1.68 21.12 9.32
CA THR A 18 -1.87 22.36 10.07
C THR A 18 -2.41 22.12 11.49
N ILE A 19 -2.21 23.10 12.38
CA ILE A 19 -2.80 23.07 13.73
C ILE A 19 -4.34 23.03 13.65
N SER A 20 -4.93 23.75 12.70
CA SER A 20 -6.38 23.74 12.46
C SER A 20 -6.89 22.34 12.12
N ARG A 21 -6.20 21.65 11.24
CA ARG A 21 -6.53 20.25 10.91
C ARG A 21 -6.42 19.33 12.13
N LYS A 22 -5.38 19.49 12.96
CA LYS A 22 -5.24 18.70 14.20
C LYS A 22 -6.38 18.93 15.19
N ALA A 23 -6.87 20.16 15.28
CA ALA A 23 -8.05 20.49 16.10
C ALA A 23 -9.33 19.82 15.53
N GLN A 24 -9.49 19.81 14.20
CA GLN A 24 -10.61 19.15 13.53
C GLN A 24 -10.55 17.63 13.72
N GLU A 25 -9.38 17.00 13.55
CA GLU A 25 -9.18 15.57 13.80
C GLU A 25 -9.57 15.21 15.25
N ALA A 26 -9.13 15.99 16.23
CA ALA A 26 -9.44 15.76 17.64
C ALA A 26 -10.93 15.92 17.94
N TRP A 27 -11.57 16.96 17.39
CA TRP A 27 -13.01 17.19 17.58
C TRP A 27 -13.84 16.04 16.98
N LEU A 28 -13.54 15.62 15.75
CA LEU A 28 -14.20 14.49 15.11
C LEU A 28 -13.96 13.18 15.86
N ALA A 29 -12.77 12.99 16.44
CA ALA A 29 -12.46 11.82 17.25
C ALA A 29 -13.35 11.74 18.49
N VAL A 30 -13.54 12.87 19.20
CA VAL A 30 -14.45 12.94 20.34
C VAL A 30 -15.91 12.64 19.93
N GLN A 31 -16.36 13.16 18.78
CA GLN A 31 -17.70 12.88 18.26
C GLN A 31 -17.88 11.39 17.93
N LEU A 32 -16.85 10.74 17.35
CA LEU A 32 -16.90 9.32 17.07
C LEU A 32 -16.95 8.48 18.35
N GLU A 33 -16.17 8.83 19.38
CA GLU A 33 -16.16 8.12 20.67
C GLU A 33 -17.48 8.21 21.44
N GLN A 34 -18.30 9.23 21.15
CA GLN A 34 -19.66 9.32 21.68
C GLN A 34 -20.67 8.42 20.97
N LYS A 35 -20.36 7.98 19.73
CA LYS A 35 -21.29 7.24 18.86
C LYS A 35 -20.90 5.78 18.63
N ALA A 36 -19.66 5.43 18.88
CA ALA A 36 -19.12 4.10 18.64
C ALA A 36 -18.30 3.62 19.84
N THR A 37 -18.36 2.32 20.11
CA THR A 37 -17.57 1.68 21.14
C THR A 37 -16.10 1.61 20.76
N LYS A 38 -15.21 1.46 21.74
CA LYS A 38 -13.77 1.23 21.49
C LYS A 38 -13.52 0.07 20.53
N GLN A 39 -14.31 -0.99 20.63
CA GLN A 39 -14.15 -2.18 19.80
C GLN A 39 -14.55 -1.90 18.35
N GLU A 40 -15.62 -1.19 18.11
CA GLU A 40 -16.02 -0.76 16.76
C GLU A 40 -14.98 0.17 16.15
N ILE A 41 -14.49 1.16 16.89
CA ILE A 41 -13.44 2.08 16.45
C ILE A 41 -12.17 1.33 16.10
N LEU A 42 -11.76 0.35 16.93
CA LEU A 42 -10.60 -0.49 16.64
C LEU A 42 -10.83 -1.34 15.39
N THR A 43 -12.01 -1.92 15.23
CA THR A 43 -12.38 -2.71 14.05
C THR A 43 -12.30 -1.86 12.79
N TYR A 44 -12.84 -0.65 12.79
CA TYR A 44 -12.71 0.27 11.65
C TYR A 44 -11.25 0.63 11.35
N TYR A 45 -10.43 0.85 12.37
CA TYR A 45 -9.02 1.17 12.23
C TYR A 45 -8.23 0.02 11.61
N ILE A 46 -8.35 -1.20 12.15
CA ILE A 46 -7.59 -2.36 11.65
C ILE A 46 -8.00 -2.78 10.24
N ASN A 47 -9.22 -2.43 9.80
CA ASN A 47 -9.68 -2.67 8.45
C ASN A 47 -9.21 -1.61 7.43
N LYS A 48 -8.71 -0.45 7.91
CA LYS A 48 -8.37 0.67 7.04
C LYS A 48 -6.89 1.01 7.01
N VAL A 49 -6.15 0.62 8.04
CA VAL A 49 -4.74 1.02 8.21
C VAL A 49 -3.87 0.44 7.09
N TYR A 50 -2.94 1.28 6.60
CA TYR A 50 -1.95 0.84 5.62
C TYR A 50 -0.91 -0.08 6.26
N MET A 51 -0.55 -1.17 5.57
CA MET A 51 0.23 -2.29 6.07
C MET A 51 1.41 -2.65 5.16
N SER A 52 1.94 -1.69 4.39
CA SER A 52 2.98 -1.88 3.37
C SER A 52 2.53 -2.73 2.16
N ASN A 53 3.34 -2.74 1.09
CA ASN A 53 3.12 -3.54 -0.12
C ASN A 53 1.70 -3.43 -0.71
N GLY A 54 1.12 -2.22 -0.68
CA GLY A 54 -0.25 -1.96 -1.18
C GLY A 54 -1.37 -2.57 -0.35
N ASN A 55 -1.07 -3.10 0.85
CA ASN A 55 -2.08 -3.71 1.72
C ASN A 55 -2.76 -2.66 2.58
N TYR A 56 -4.08 -2.62 2.54
CA TYR A 56 -4.92 -1.83 3.44
C TYR A 56 -5.79 -2.77 4.28
N GLY A 57 -5.68 -2.62 5.59
CA GLY A 57 -6.31 -3.49 6.58
C GLY A 57 -5.50 -4.73 6.95
N MET A 58 -5.59 -5.11 8.22
CA MET A 58 -4.81 -6.24 8.78
C MET A 58 -5.25 -7.60 8.22
N GLN A 59 -6.54 -7.77 7.86
CA GLN A 59 -7.02 -9.01 7.25
C GLN A 59 -6.38 -9.19 5.85
N THR A 60 -6.33 -8.13 5.05
CA THR A 60 -5.67 -8.15 3.73
C THR A 60 -4.18 -8.45 3.88
N ALA A 61 -3.52 -7.82 4.85
CA ALA A 61 -2.11 -8.08 5.14
C ALA A 61 -1.88 -9.53 5.58
N ALA A 62 -2.74 -10.10 6.42
CA ALA A 62 -2.68 -11.50 6.84
C ALA A 62 -2.74 -12.47 5.64
N GLN A 63 -3.66 -12.21 4.71
CA GLN A 63 -3.81 -13.01 3.49
C GLN A 63 -2.60 -12.88 2.56
N ASN A 64 -2.09 -11.66 2.37
CA ASN A 64 -0.99 -11.43 1.44
C ASN A 64 0.36 -11.86 2.00
N TYR A 65 0.62 -11.62 3.30
CA TYR A 65 1.87 -11.99 3.94
C TYR A 65 1.95 -13.47 4.29
N TYR A 66 0.83 -14.07 4.74
CA TYR A 66 0.83 -15.41 5.32
C TYR A 66 -0.12 -16.40 4.63
N GLY A 67 -0.97 -15.94 3.71
CA GLY A 67 -1.98 -16.79 3.05
C GLY A 67 -3.06 -17.30 4.00
N LYS A 68 -3.29 -16.62 5.11
CA LYS A 68 -4.18 -17.05 6.20
C LYS A 68 -5.13 -15.94 6.63
N ASP A 69 -6.23 -16.32 7.25
CA ASP A 69 -7.07 -15.37 7.96
C ASP A 69 -6.35 -14.82 9.20
N LEU A 70 -6.64 -13.56 9.55
CA LEU A 70 -6.05 -12.90 10.72
C LEU A 70 -6.17 -13.74 12.01
N LYS A 71 -7.31 -14.42 12.21
CA LYS A 71 -7.57 -15.30 13.36
C LYS A 71 -6.72 -16.58 13.40
N GLU A 72 -6.10 -16.96 12.29
CA GLU A 72 -5.28 -18.17 12.14
C GLU A 72 -3.79 -17.91 12.29
N LEU A 73 -3.42 -16.64 12.42
CA LEU A 73 -2.03 -16.25 12.58
C LEU A 73 -1.48 -16.63 13.96
N SER A 74 -0.22 -17.02 13.98
CA SER A 74 0.53 -17.26 15.21
C SER A 74 0.81 -15.96 15.96
N LEU A 75 1.14 -16.06 17.24
CA LEU A 75 1.47 -14.90 18.08
C LEU A 75 2.56 -14.01 17.49
N PRO A 76 3.71 -14.51 17.00
CA PRO A 76 4.72 -13.64 16.39
C PRO A 76 4.22 -12.97 15.09
N GLN A 77 3.38 -13.62 14.30
CA GLN A 77 2.79 -13.02 13.08
C GLN A 77 1.80 -11.91 13.44
N LEU A 78 0.95 -12.11 14.44
CA LEU A 78 0.05 -11.07 14.96
C LEU A 78 0.81 -9.88 15.54
N ALA A 79 1.89 -10.14 16.29
CA ALA A 79 2.71 -9.07 16.86
C ALA A 79 3.43 -8.22 15.80
N LEU A 80 3.89 -8.84 14.70
CA LEU A 80 4.42 -8.10 13.56
C LEU A 80 3.35 -7.19 12.96
N LEU A 81 2.19 -7.73 12.59
CA LEU A 81 1.12 -6.94 11.99
C LEU A 81 0.65 -5.81 12.93
N ALA A 82 0.57 -6.06 14.25
CA ALA A 82 0.23 -5.03 15.23
C ALA A 82 1.30 -3.92 15.33
N GLY A 83 2.55 -4.24 15.07
CA GLY A 83 3.67 -3.31 15.11
C GLY A 83 3.83 -2.42 13.88
N MET A 84 3.43 -2.91 12.70
CA MET A 84 3.64 -2.26 11.40
C MET A 84 2.98 -0.88 11.24
N PRO A 85 1.77 -0.59 11.77
CA PRO A 85 1.07 0.67 11.50
C PRO A 85 1.80 1.96 11.88
N GLN A 86 2.82 1.88 12.72
CA GLN A 86 3.64 3.05 13.10
C GLN A 86 4.45 3.57 11.92
N ALA A 87 5.09 2.66 11.16
CA ALA A 87 5.89 2.96 9.98
C ALA A 87 5.88 1.74 9.03
N PRO A 88 4.78 1.51 8.27
CA PRO A 88 4.54 0.26 7.57
C PRO A 88 5.66 -0.13 6.61
N ASN A 89 6.17 0.82 5.82
CA ASN A 89 7.25 0.54 4.88
C ASN A 89 8.60 0.27 5.58
N GLN A 90 8.84 0.89 6.75
CA GLN A 90 10.06 0.67 7.51
C GLN A 90 10.07 -0.69 8.24
N TYR A 91 8.87 -1.19 8.62
CA TYR A 91 8.71 -2.48 9.29
C TYR A 91 8.21 -3.59 8.36
N ASP A 92 8.44 -3.41 7.06
CA ASP A 92 8.15 -4.42 6.06
C ASP A 92 9.14 -5.59 6.17
N PRO A 93 8.68 -6.83 6.45
CA PRO A 93 9.56 -7.97 6.68
C PRO A 93 10.33 -8.44 5.43
N TYR A 94 9.93 -8.00 4.23
CA TYR A 94 10.62 -8.34 2.99
C TYR A 94 11.78 -7.39 2.68
N SER A 95 11.56 -6.09 2.82
CA SER A 95 12.56 -5.08 2.50
C SER A 95 13.43 -4.68 3.70
N HIS A 96 12.90 -4.79 4.94
CA HIS A 96 13.56 -4.38 6.17
C HIS A 96 13.38 -5.43 7.29
N PRO A 97 13.86 -6.69 7.10
CA PRO A 97 13.59 -7.79 8.03
C PRO A 97 14.12 -7.53 9.44
N GLU A 98 15.25 -6.84 9.58
CA GLU A 98 15.85 -6.52 10.88
C GLU A 98 14.98 -5.53 11.67
N ALA A 99 14.56 -4.43 11.05
CA ALA A 99 13.68 -3.45 11.69
C ALA A 99 12.30 -4.05 12.01
N ALA A 100 11.78 -4.91 11.14
CA ALA A 100 10.56 -5.67 11.37
C ALA A 100 10.68 -6.61 12.57
N LEU A 101 11.83 -7.31 12.70
CA LEU A 101 12.12 -8.19 13.83
C LEU A 101 12.17 -7.42 15.16
N GLU A 102 12.92 -6.31 15.20
CA GLU A 102 13.02 -5.45 16.38
C GLU A 102 11.63 -4.93 16.79
N ARG A 103 10.86 -4.45 15.83
CA ARG A 103 9.51 -3.92 16.08
C ARG A 103 8.56 -4.99 16.60
N ARG A 104 8.57 -6.19 16.01
CA ARG A 104 7.80 -7.35 16.49
C ARG A 104 8.16 -7.70 17.95
N ASN A 105 9.47 -7.77 18.25
CA ASN A 105 9.94 -8.14 19.57
C ASN A 105 9.59 -7.10 20.63
N LEU A 106 9.58 -5.80 20.26
CA LEU A 106 9.08 -4.73 21.14
C LEU A 106 7.60 -4.94 21.48
N VAL A 107 6.74 -5.25 20.48
CA VAL A 107 5.33 -5.53 20.72
C VAL A 107 5.15 -6.74 21.66
N LEU A 108 5.91 -7.82 21.43
CA LEU A 108 5.88 -9.00 22.29
C LEU A 108 6.34 -8.71 23.73
N SER A 109 7.35 -7.86 23.89
CA SER A 109 7.79 -7.43 25.22
C SER A 109 6.71 -6.66 25.97
N GLU A 110 6.07 -5.70 25.31
CA GLU A 110 4.96 -4.94 25.86
C GLU A 110 3.79 -5.85 26.26
N MET A 111 3.46 -6.85 25.42
CA MET A 111 2.42 -7.82 25.73
C MET A 111 2.75 -8.65 26.97
N LYS A 112 4.01 -9.06 27.12
CA LYS A 112 4.46 -9.80 28.32
C LYS A 112 4.40 -8.90 29.56
N ASP A 113 4.92 -7.68 29.48
CA ASP A 113 4.99 -6.76 30.61
C ASP A 113 3.60 -6.34 31.11
N GLN A 114 2.63 -6.32 30.22
CA GLN A 114 1.21 -6.10 30.53
C GLN A 114 0.44 -7.38 30.85
N ASN A 115 1.11 -8.55 30.95
CA ASN A 115 0.51 -9.86 31.25
C ASN A 115 -0.53 -10.35 30.24
N TYR A 116 -0.46 -9.92 28.97
CA TYR A 116 -1.29 -10.49 27.90
C TYR A 116 -0.78 -11.85 27.43
N ILE A 117 0.53 -12.11 27.58
CA ILE A 117 1.18 -13.37 27.27
C ILE A 117 2.07 -13.80 28.42
N SER A 118 2.29 -15.13 28.57
CA SER A 118 3.21 -15.67 29.56
C SER A 118 4.66 -15.48 29.11
N ALA A 119 5.60 -15.61 30.07
CA ALA A 119 7.04 -15.61 29.77
C ALA A 119 7.42 -16.73 28.78
N GLU A 120 6.81 -17.91 28.89
CA GLU A 120 7.06 -19.02 27.98
C GLU A 120 6.57 -18.70 26.56
N GLN A 121 5.37 -18.10 26.41
CA GLN A 121 4.87 -17.65 25.12
C GLN A 121 5.76 -16.59 24.49
N TYR A 122 6.24 -15.66 25.29
CA TYR A 122 7.18 -14.63 24.85
C TYR A 122 8.48 -15.25 24.34
N GLU A 123 9.14 -16.10 25.11
CA GLU A 123 10.40 -16.75 24.70
C GLU A 123 10.25 -17.57 23.43
N LYS A 124 9.15 -18.30 23.28
CA LYS A 124 8.84 -19.01 22.03
C LYS A 124 8.67 -18.06 20.84
N ALA A 125 7.96 -16.96 21.05
CA ALA A 125 7.63 -16.03 19.97
C ALA A 125 8.84 -15.23 19.49
N ILE A 126 9.72 -14.76 20.38
CA ILE A 126 10.93 -13.99 19.98
C ILE A 126 11.95 -14.85 19.24
N ASN A 127 11.99 -16.16 19.53
CA ASN A 127 12.88 -17.11 18.86
C ASN A 127 12.35 -17.58 17.50
N THR A 128 11.12 -17.21 17.12
CA THR A 128 10.57 -17.51 15.80
C THR A 128 11.19 -16.57 14.75
N PRO A 129 11.74 -17.08 13.64
CA PRO A 129 12.26 -16.24 12.55
C PRO A 129 11.23 -15.24 12.05
N ILE A 130 11.67 -14.05 11.63
CA ILE A 130 10.76 -13.03 11.09
C ILE A 130 10.11 -13.48 9.78
N THR A 131 10.77 -14.36 9.05
CA THR A 131 10.32 -14.93 7.78
C THR A 131 9.40 -16.12 7.94
N ASP A 132 9.12 -16.56 9.19
CA ASP A 132 8.30 -17.76 9.44
C ASP A 132 6.90 -17.64 8.88
N GLY A 133 6.59 -18.48 7.91
CA GLY A 133 5.29 -18.52 7.23
C GLY A 133 5.04 -17.40 6.22
N LEU A 134 6.00 -16.48 5.98
CA LEU A 134 5.87 -15.50 4.92
C LEU A 134 5.71 -16.18 3.56
N GLN A 135 4.67 -15.80 2.84
CA GLN A 135 4.48 -16.18 1.45
C GLN A 135 5.42 -15.38 0.56
N SER A 136 5.81 -15.93 -0.60
CA SER A 136 6.33 -15.04 -1.65
C SER A 136 5.32 -13.92 -1.87
N LEU A 137 5.77 -12.65 -1.85
CA LEU A 137 4.87 -11.56 -2.21
C LEU A 137 4.24 -11.93 -3.55
N LYS A 138 2.97 -12.27 -3.51
CA LYS A 138 2.18 -12.19 -4.73
C LYS A 138 2.39 -10.76 -5.18
N SER A 139 2.86 -10.57 -6.42
CA SER A 139 2.90 -9.23 -6.99
C SER A 139 1.68 -8.49 -6.44
N ALA A 140 1.90 -7.42 -5.68
CA ALA A 140 0.84 -6.68 -5.00
C ALA A 140 -0.20 -6.17 -6.02
N ASN A 141 0.12 -6.30 -7.27
CA ASN A 141 -0.64 -5.90 -8.41
C ASN A 141 -1.55 -7.05 -8.84
N SER A 142 -2.82 -6.97 -8.48
CA SER A 142 -3.88 -7.78 -9.11
C SER A 142 -4.04 -7.46 -10.61
N TYR A 143 -3.18 -6.59 -11.15
CA TYR A 143 -3.14 -6.16 -12.53
C TYR A 143 -1.73 -6.39 -13.13
N PRO A 144 -1.63 -6.58 -14.45
CA PRO A 144 -0.35 -6.75 -15.12
C PRO A 144 0.57 -5.53 -14.95
N ALA A 145 1.89 -5.76 -14.84
CA ALA A 145 2.88 -4.70 -14.64
C ALA A 145 2.82 -3.58 -15.69
N TYR A 146 2.46 -3.93 -16.93
CA TYR A 146 2.30 -2.95 -18.02
C TYR A 146 1.19 -1.91 -17.77
N MET A 147 0.30 -2.15 -16.79
CA MET A 147 -0.78 -1.22 -16.45
C MET A 147 -0.36 -0.19 -15.39
N ASP A 148 0.78 -0.34 -14.72
CA ASP A 148 1.13 0.39 -13.50
C ASP A 148 1.05 1.92 -13.67
N ASN A 149 1.74 2.47 -14.67
CA ASN A 149 1.75 3.92 -14.90
C ASN A 149 0.37 4.47 -15.31
N TYR A 150 -0.37 3.72 -16.14
CA TYR A 150 -1.72 4.13 -16.53
C TYR A 150 -2.66 4.18 -15.31
N LEU A 151 -2.60 3.17 -14.46
CA LEU A 151 -3.42 3.10 -13.24
C LEU A 151 -3.03 4.16 -12.22
N LYS A 152 -1.74 4.47 -12.10
CA LYS A 152 -1.28 5.58 -11.26
C LYS A 152 -1.95 6.89 -11.67
N GLU A 153 -1.91 7.22 -12.95
CA GLU A 153 -2.53 8.42 -13.48
C GLU A 153 -4.05 8.47 -13.23
N VAL A 154 -4.73 7.33 -13.39
CA VAL A 154 -6.16 7.23 -13.08
C VAL A 154 -6.43 7.49 -11.60
N ILE A 155 -5.61 6.96 -10.69
CA ILE A 155 -5.74 7.18 -9.25
C ILE A 155 -5.56 8.66 -8.92
N ASP A 156 -4.49 9.26 -9.43
CA ASP A 156 -4.16 10.66 -9.19
C ASP A 156 -5.26 11.60 -9.72
N GLN A 157 -5.77 11.33 -10.92
CA GLN A 157 -6.86 12.11 -11.52
C GLN A 157 -8.16 11.98 -10.72
N VAL A 158 -8.54 10.78 -10.29
CA VAL A 158 -9.73 10.57 -9.45
C VAL A 158 -9.61 11.32 -8.13
N GLU A 159 -8.43 11.27 -7.50
CA GLU A 159 -8.19 11.99 -6.24
C GLU A 159 -8.26 13.51 -6.43
N GLN A 160 -7.70 14.04 -7.53
CA GLN A 160 -7.78 15.47 -7.86
C GLN A 160 -9.21 15.95 -8.13
N GLU A 161 -9.99 15.16 -8.88
CA GLU A 161 -11.34 15.57 -9.30
C GLU A 161 -12.39 15.36 -8.19
N THR A 162 -12.23 14.32 -7.36
CA THR A 162 -13.27 13.93 -6.39
C THR A 162 -12.88 14.18 -4.94
N GLY A 163 -11.59 14.34 -4.64
CA GLY A 163 -11.06 14.39 -3.28
C GLY A 163 -11.06 13.03 -2.57
N TYR A 164 -11.44 11.93 -3.26
CA TYR A 164 -11.47 10.58 -2.68
C TYR A 164 -10.28 9.75 -3.16
N ASN A 165 -9.66 9.02 -2.24
CA ASN A 165 -8.62 8.07 -2.59
C ASN A 165 -9.24 6.78 -3.13
N LEU A 166 -8.97 6.47 -4.40
CA LEU A 166 -9.55 5.33 -5.13
C LEU A 166 -9.22 3.98 -4.47
N LEU A 167 -8.05 3.86 -3.84
CA LEU A 167 -7.60 2.61 -3.22
C LEU A 167 -8.31 2.29 -1.89
N THR A 168 -8.94 3.29 -1.27
CA THR A 168 -9.61 3.15 0.03
C THR A 168 -11.11 3.36 -0.03
N THR A 169 -11.62 3.80 -1.16
CA THR A 169 -13.04 4.08 -1.39
C THR A 169 -13.56 3.05 -2.40
N GLY A 170 -14.63 2.34 -2.09
CA GLY A 170 -15.23 1.36 -3.00
C GLY A 170 -15.90 2.05 -4.19
N MET A 171 -15.12 2.42 -5.20
CA MET A 171 -15.56 3.11 -6.41
C MET A 171 -15.36 2.22 -7.64
N GLU A 172 -16.23 2.36 -8.62
CA GLU A 172 -16.02 1.83 -9.97
C GLU A 172 -15.55 2.99 -10.86
N VAL A 173 -14.42 2.78 -11.55
CA VAL A 173 -13.84 3.78 -12.45
C VAL A 173 -13.74 3.20 -13.86
N TYR A 174 -14.35 3.87 -14.82
CA TYR A 174 -14.32 3.50 -16.23
C TYR A 174 -13.24 4.33 -16.94
N THR A 175 -12.27 3.65 -17.53
CA THR A 175 -11.15 4.29 -18.23
C THR A 175 -11.20 4.08 -19.73
N ASN A 176 -10.39 4.84 -20.47
CA ASN A 176 -10.28 4.72 -21.92
C ASN A 176 -9.12 3.81 -22.37
N VAL A 177 -8.48 3.10 -21.43
CA VAL A 177 -7.34 2.24 -21.77
C VAL A 177 -7.72 1.18 -22.81
N ASP A 178 -6.92 1.08 -23.86
CA ASP A 178 -6.91 -0.09 -24.74
C ASP A 178 -5.82 -1.05 -24.25
N LYS A 179 -6.25 -2.19 -23.70
CA LYS A 179 -5.33 -3.17 -23.12
C LYS A 179 -4.33 -3.74 -24.13
N ASN A 180 -4.72 -3.87 -25.39
CA ASN A 180 -3.83 -4.38 -26.44
C ASN A 180 -2.79 -3.33 -26.82
N VAL A 181 -3.20 -2.07 -26.93
CA VAL A 181 -2.28 -0.95 -27.19
C VAL A 181 -1.32 -0.78 -26.03
N GLN A 182 -1.82 -0.84 -24.79
CA GLN A 182 -1.01 -0.73 -23.57
C GLN A 182 0.02 -1.87 -23.48
N GLN A 183 -0.40 -3.12 -23.70
CA GLN A 183 0.52 -4.28 -23.72
C GLN A 183 1.56 -4.12 -24.83
N ARG A 184 1.14 -3.72 -26.04
CA ARG A 184 2.06 -3.53 -27.15
C ARG A 184 3.10 -2.43 -26.87
N LEU A 185 2.68 -1.33 -26.25
CA LEU A 185 3.60 -0.29 -25.83
C LEU A 185 4.65 -0.81 -24.83
N TRP A 186 4.22 -1.64 -23.89
CA TRP A 186 5.13 -2.32 -22.96
C TRP A 186 6.13 -3.24 -23.68
N ASP A 187 5.65 -4.07 -24.60
CA ASP A 187 6.49 -5.03 -25.34
C ASP A 187 7.55 -4.29 -26.16
N VAL A 188 7.19 -3.18 -26.82
CA VAL A 188 8.14 -2.34 -27.58
C VAL A 188 9.27 -1.83 -26.68
N TYR A 189 9.00 -1.49 -25.42
CA TYR A 189 9.98 -0.87 -24.53
C TYR A 189 10.77 -1.87 -23.68
N ASN A 190 10.22 -3.03 -23.41
CA ASN A 190 10.79 -3.98 -22.43
C ASN A 190 11.27 -5.29 -23.09
N THR A 191 11.16 -5.40 -24.40
CA THR A 191 11.70 -6.55 -25.17
C THR A 191 12.50 -6.04 -26.37
N ASP A 192 13.43 -6.87 -26.87
CA ASP A 192 14.22 -6.57 -28.06
C ASP A 192 13.50 -6.97 -29.37
N GLU A 193 12.21 -7.35 -29.29
CA GLU A 193 11.46 -7.82 -30.47
C GLU A 193 11.24 -6.71 -31.50
N TYR A 194 11.05 -5.47 -31.03
CA TYR A 194 10.68 -4.34 -31.91
C TYR A 194 11.77 -3.28 -32.01
N VAL A 195 12.47 -3.00 -30.94
CA VAL A 195 13.52 -1.97 -30.85
C VAL A 195 14.65 -2.51 -29.99
N ALA A 196 15.84 -2.60 -30.55
CA ALA A 196 17.05 -2.86 -29.80
C ALA A 196 17.55 -1.55 -29.20
N TYR A 197 17.50 -1.42 -27.88
CA TYR A 197 18.00 -0.27 -27.15
C TYR A 197 19.51 -0.41 -26.87
N PRO A 198 20.27 0.68 -26.81
CA PRO A 198 21.74 0.63 -26.68
C PRO A 198 22.19 0.07 -25.33
N ASP A 199 21.40 0.29 -24.27
CA ASP A 199 21.65 -0.17 -22.90
C ASP A 199 20.35 -0.15 -22.06
N ASP A 200 20.45 -0.63 -20.82
CA ASP A 200 19.34 -0.66 -19.85
C ASP A 200 19.14 0.67 -19.10
N GLU A 201 20.09 1.61 -19.21
CA GLU A 201 20.02 2.92 -18.54
C GLU A 201 19.13 3.90 -19.32
N LEU A 202 19.00 3.70 -20.64
CA LEU A 202 18.15 4.53 -21.48
C LEU A 202 16.69 4.37 -21.08
N GLN A 203 16.07 5.43 -20.59
CA GLN A 203 14.66 5.48 -20.24
C GLN A 203 13.84 6.07 -21.38
N VAL A 204 12.65 5.51 -21.58
CA VAL A 204 11.69 5.95 -22.60
C VAL A 204 10.32 6.02 -21.97
N ALA A 205 9.60 7.11 -22.23
CA ALA A 205 8.23 7.31 -21.78
C ALA A 205 7.35 7.73 -22.97
N SER A 206 6.06 7.30 -22.97
CA SER A 206 5.11 7.67 -24.03
C SER A 206 3.68 7.68 -23.55
N THR A 207 2.90 8.55 -24.19
CA THR A 207 1.44 8.57 -24.10
C THR A 207 0.86 8.40 -25.50
N ILE A 208 -0.06 7.44 -25.67
CA ILE A 208 -0.80 7.21 -26.91
C ILE A 208 -2.21 7.76 -26.77
N VAL A 209 -2.57 8.67 -27.66
CA VAL A 209 -3.84 9.39 -27.63
C VAL A 209 -4.63 9.13 -28.92
N ASP A 210 -5.90 8.89 -28.80
CA ASP A 210 -6.82 8.87 -29.94
C ASP A 210 -7.01 10.29 -30.47
N VAL A 211 -6.51 10.54 -31.66
CA VAL A 211 -6.56 11.86 -32.29
C VAL A 211 -7.97 12.34 -32.64
N THR A 212 -8.95 11.44 -32.65
CA THR A 212 -10.34 11.79 -32.98
C THR A 212 -11.11 12.38 -31.80
N ASN A 213 -10.71 12.04 -30.57
CA ASN A 213 -11.46 12.39 -29.37
C ASN A 213 -10.59 12.81 -28.19
N GLY A 214 -9.25 12.78 -28.31
CA GLY A 214 -8.31 13.17 -27.26
C GLY A 214 -8.14 12.18 -26.10
N LYS A 215 -8.70 10.97 -26.19
CA LYS A 215 -8.65 9.98 -25.12
C LYS A 215 -7.30 9.28 -25.06
N VAL A 216 -6.75 9.16 -23.85
CA VAL A 216 -5.52 8.41 -23.60
C VAL A 216 -5.82 6.91 -23.66
N LEU A 217 -5.25 6.23 -24.63
CA LEU A 217 -5.42 4.79 -24.85
C LEU A 217 -4.36 3.96 -24.17
N ALA A 218 -3.14 4.48 -24.04
CA ALA A 218 -2.02 3.83 -23.38
C ALA A 218 -1.03 4.85 -22.85
N GLN A 219 -0.33 4.49 -21.76
CA GLN A 219 0.72 5.33 -21.19
C GLN A 219 1.75 4.47 -20.48
N LEU A 220 3.03 4.74 -20.75
CA LEU A 220 4.15 4.10 -20.09
C LEU A 220 5.17 5.16 -19.69
N GLY A 221 5.56 5.17 -18.42
CA GLY A 221 6.40 6.21 -17.83
C GLY A 221 7.89 5.89 -17.78
N ALA A 222 8.28 4.63 -17.95
CA ALA A 222 9.68 4.20 -17.99
C ALA A 222 9.84 2.77 -18.50
N ARG A 223 11.06 2.44 -18.96
CA ARG A 223 11.50 1.05 -19.21
C ARG A 223 11.90 0.38 -17.89
N HIS A 224 11.85 -0.95 -17.85
CA HIS A 224 12.39 -1.79 -16.76
C HIS A 224 11.96 -1.31 -15.36
N GLN A 225 10.70 -0.93 -15.21
CA GLN A 225 10.16 -0.60 -13.89
C GLN A 225 10.32 -1.80 -12.96
N SER A 226 10.84 -1.56 -11.76
CA SER A 226 11.01 -2.59 -10.76
C SER A 226 9.67 -3.27 -10.48
N SER A 227 9.61 -4.59 -10.58
CA SER A 227 8.42 -5.39 -10.24
C SER A 227 7.97 -5.23 -8.78
N ASN A 228 8.80 -4.63 -7.94
CA ASN A 228 8.54 -4.39 -6.51
C ASN A 228 8.02 -2.98 -6.22
N VAL A 229 7.90 -2.12 -7.22
CA VAL A 229 7.37 -0.76 -7.07
C VAL A 229 6.00 -0.70 -7.73
N SER A 230 4.96 -0.52 -6.92
CA SER A 230 3.63 -0.18 -7.41
C SER A 230 3.52 1.34 -7.55
N PHE A 231 2.96 1.79 -8.66
CA PHE A 231 2.78 3.20 -8.95
C PHE A 231 4.11 3.98 -8.98
N GLY A 232 5.07 3.45 -9.72
CA GLY A 232 6.38 4.09 -9.96
C GLY A 232 6.25 5.45 -10.65
N ILE A 233 7.33 6.22 -10.65
CA ILE A 233 7.38 7.54 -11.30
C ILE A 233 6.97 7.41 -12.77
N ASN A 234 6.00 8.19 -13.19
CA ASN A 234 5.54 8.26 -14.57
C ASN A 234 6.24 9.41 -15.29
N GLN A 235 7.39 9.13 -15.90
CA GLN A 235 8.18 10.14 -16.60
C GLN A 235 7.46 10.76 -17.81
N ALA A 236 6.35 10.18 -18.28
CA ALA A 236 5.54 10.77 -19.35
C ALA A 236 4.80 12.05 -18.89
N VAL A 237 4.54 12.21 -17.58
CA VAL A 237 3.76 13.32 -17.01
C VAL A 237 4.39 13.97 -15.77
N GLU A 238 5.34 13.30 -15.11
CA GLU A 238 5.96 13.75 -13.85
C GLU A 238 7.41 14.22 -14.04
N THR A 239 7.76 14.80 -15.18
CA THR A 239 9.10 15.36 -15.39
C THR A 239 9.19 16.78 -14.84
N ASN A 240 10.27 17.04 -14.09
CA ASN A 240 10.72 18.41 -13.74
C ASN A 240 11.42 19.06 -14.92
#